data_47183b7ecccba27c7aa4fae8ebb057d4
#
_entry.id   47183b7ecccba27c7aa4fae8ebb057d4
#
_cell.length_a   1.000
_cell.length_b   1.000
_cell.length_c   1.000
_cell.angle_alpha   90.00
_cell.angle_beta   90.00
_cell.angle_gamma   90.00
#
_symmetry.space_group_name_H-M   'P 1'
#
loop_
_entity.id
_entity.type
_entity.pdbx_description
1 polymer ?
#
loop_
_entity_poly.entity_id
_entity_poly.type
_entity_poly.pdbx_seq_one_letter_code
_entity_poly.pdbx_strand_id
1 'polypeptide(L)'
;MLCAEGLHTYYGKSHILYGVSLQVREGEIVALLGRNGAGKTTTLRSLVGLTPPRSGRIDILDQHTTRWPAHRIAQLGVGYVPEGRKVFGALTVLENLRVPSSRPGQWTLERVFELFPRLAERRHQLGRQLSGGEQEMLAIARPLLLNPQLMMLDEPSQGLAPLVVREVLRVVKAMREEGVSVLLVEQNAALSLAVADRAYIIDDGKVVYEGGAAELRQNQALVHRLAGAGSQKHMAGARSQ
;
A
#
# COMPACT_ATOMS: atom_id res chain seq x y z
N MET A 1 5.94 7.34 -14.02
CA MET A 1 6.26 6.50 -12.83
C MET A 1 5.56 5.14 -12.88
N LEU A 2 4.24 5.05 -12.73
CA LEU A 2 3.42 3.82 -12.90
C LEU A 2 2.23 4.10 -13.77
N CYS A 3 1.97 3.24 -14.78
CA CYS A 3 0.75 3.24 -15.59
C CYS A 3 0.24 1.80 -15.71
N ALA A 4 -1.01 1.57 -15.38
CA ALA A 4 -1.71 0.31 -15.54
C ALA A 4 -2.97 0.54 -16.35
N GLU A 5 -3.18 -0.26 -17.40
CA GLU A 5 -4.28 -0.10 -18.35
C GLU A 5 -5.01 -1.42 -18.56
N GLY A 6 -6.31 -1.41 -18.31
CA GLY A 6 -7.22 -2.50 -18.64
C GLY A 6 -6.84 -3.84 -18.01
N LEU A 7 -6.45 -3.88 -16.74
CA LEU A 7 -5.98 -5.10 -16.08
C LEU A 7 -7.14 -6.08 -15.86
N HIS A 8 -7.01 -7.29 -16.41
CA HIS A 8 -7.88 -8.43 -16.14
C HIS A 8 -7.08 -9.51 -15.41
N THR A 9 -7.33 -9.67 -14.12
CA THR A 9 -6.59 -10.62 -13.27
C THR A 9 -7.50 -11.70 -12.71
N TYR A 10 -6.94 -12.90 -12.61
CA TYR A 10 -7.67 -14.10 -12.22
C TYR A 10 -6.91 -14.88 -11.15
N TYR A 11 -7.66 -15.54 -10.24
CA TYR A 11 -7.17 -16.65 -9.42
C TYR A 11 -7.80 -17.95 -9.95
N GLY A 12 -7.00 -18.76 -10.66
CA GLY A 12 -7.52 -19.91 -11.37
C GLY A 12 -8.59 -19.53 -12.41
N LYS A 13 -9.86 -19.90 -12.17
CA LYS A 13 -11.01 -19.54 -13.01
C LYS A 13 -11.73 -18.28 -12.54
N SER A 14 -11.49 -17.83 -11.30
CA SER A 14 -12.18 -16.69 -10.72
C SER A 14 -11.62 -15.38 -11.28
N HIS A 15 -12.42 -14.63 -11.99
CA HIS A 15 -12.10 -13.29 -12.50
C HIS A 15 -12.25 -12.28 -11.36
N ILE A 16 -11.22 -11.51 -11.05
CA ILE A 16 -11.20 -10.58 -9.93
C ILE A 16 -11.11 -9.13 -10.40
N LEU A 17 -10.23 -8.83 -11.37
CA LEU A 17 -10.11 -7.47 -11.90
C LEU A 17 -10.69 -7.42 -13.31
N TYR A 18 -11.59 -6.48 -13.53
CA TYR A 18 -12.37 -6.31 -14.75
C TYR A 18 -11.99 -5.02 -15.49
N GLY A 19 -10.75 -4.95 -16.00
CA GLY A 19 -10.28 -3.80 -16.76
C GLY A 19 -9.82 -2.65 -15.87
N VAL A 20 -9.17 -2.94 -14.75
CA VAL A 20 -8.66 -1.90 -13.82
C VAL A 20 -7.56 -1.09 -14.51
N SER A 21 -7.72 0.23 -14.48
CA SER A 21 -6.72 1.19 -14.94
C SER A 21 -6.43 2.19 -13.84
N LEU A 22 -5.15 2.49 -13.63
CA LEU A 22 -4.70 3.51 -12.67
C LEU A 22 -3.30 4.02 -13.04
N GLN A 23 -2.98 5.20 -12.54
CA GLN A 23 -1.69 5.85 -12.76
C GLN A 23 -1.17 6.48 -11.47
N VAL A 24 0.14 6.38 -11.25
CA VAL A 24 0.87 7.14 -10.22
C VAL A 24 1.94 7.97 -10.94
N ARG A 25 1.95 9.27 -10.70
CA ARG A 25 2.96 10.19 -11.23
C ARG A 25 4.17 10.22 -10.29
N GLU A 26 5.25 10.80 -10.76
CA GLU A 26 6.45 11.00 -9.94
C GLU A 26 6.17 11.94 -8.77
N GLY A 27 6.62 11.57 -7.57
CA GLY A 27 6.42 12.34 -6.34
C GLY A 27 4.96 12.43 -5.88
N GLU A 28 4.06 11.60 -6.41
CA GLU A 28 2.63 11.61 -6.08
C GLU A 28 2.29 10.52 -5.05
N ILE A 29 1.40 10.85 -4.10
CA ILE A 29 0.72 9.86 -3.27
C ILE A 29 -0.65 9.61 -3.88
N VAL A 30 -0.91 8.39 -4.35
CA VAL A 30 -2.19 7.96 -4.87
C VAL A 30 -2.84 6.98 -3.90
N ALA A 31 -4.09 7.24 -3.50
CA ALA A 31 -4.88 6.32 -2.71
C ALA A 31 -5.71 5.39 -3.61
N LEU A 32 -5.65 4.08 -3.40
CA LEU A 32 -6.58 3.11 -3.96
C LEU A 32 -7.53 2.64 -2.86
N LEU A 33 -8.76 3.11 -2.90
CA LEU A 33 -9.81 2.89 -1.91
C LEU A 33 -10.79 1.83 -2.38
N GLY A 34 -11.44 1.17 -1.45
CA GLY A 34 -12.50 0.21 -1.75
C GLY A 34 -12.78 -0.70 -0.58
N ARG A 35 -13.90 -1.42 -0.66
CA ARG A 35 -14.34 -2.38 0.37
C ARG A 35 -13.44 -3.61 0.39
N ASN A 36 -13.54 -4.41 1.46
CA ASN A 36 -12.90 -5.73 1.49
C ASN A 36 -13.45 -6.60 0.36
N GLY A 37 -12.53 -7.26 -0.36
CA GLY A 37 -12.89 -8.06 -1.54
C GLY A 37 -13.07 -7.28 -2.84
N ALA A 38 -13.00 -5.95 -2.86
CA ALA A 38 -13.17 -5.15 -4.07
C ALA A 38 -12.08 -5.33 -5.14
N GLY A 39 -10.94 -5.95 -4.79
CA GLY A 39 -9.84 -6.18 -5.73
C GLY A 39 -8.57 -5.36 -5.45
N LYS A 40 -8.49 -4.60 -4.35
CA LYS A 40 -7.35 -3.75 -3.99
C LYS A 40 -6.02 -4.51 -3.93
N THR A 41 -5.92 -5.50 -3.05
CA THR A 41 -4.72 -6.36 -2.91
C THR A 41 -4.40 -7.10 -4.21
N THR A 42 -5.42 -7.53 -4.97
CA THR A 42 -5.22 -8.18 -6.27
C THR A 42 -4.60 -7.19 -7.27
N THR A 43 -5.01 -5.93 -7.24
CA THR A 43 -4.41 -4.87 -8.07
C THR A 43 -2.92 -4.72 -7.73
N LEU A 44 -2.56 -4.53 -6.44
CA LEU A 44 -1.15 -4.47 -6.03
C LEU A 44 -0.36 -5.71 -6.44
N ARG A 45 -0.90 -6.91 -6.18
CA ARG A 45 -0.24 -8.17 -6.56
C ARG A 45 -0.03 -8.29 -8.07
N SER A 46 -0.93 -7.73 -8.87
CA SER A 46 -0.77 -7.69 -10.33
C SER A 46 0.37 -6.75 -10.72
N LEU A 47 0.42 -5.55 -10.12
CA LEU A 47 1.45 -4.54 -10.39
C LEU A 47 2.85 -5.01 -10.01
N VAL A 48 2.99 -5.73 -8.88
CA VAL A 48 4.29 -6.24 -8.42
C VAL A 48 4.67 -7.62 -8.99
N GLY A 49 3.89 -8.16 -9.93
CA GLY A 49 4.21 -9.43 -10.60
C GLY A 49 4.00 -10.70 -9.78
N LEU A 50 3.29 -10.61 -8.63
CA LEU A 50 2.91 -11.78 -7.80
C LEU A 50 1.69 -12.52 -8.35
N THR A 51 0.82 -11.82 -9.07
CA THR A 51 -0.36 -12.37 -9.75
C THR A 51 -0.52 -11.64 -11.08
N PRO A 52 0.29 -11.97 -12.10
CA PRO A 52 0.28 -11.25 -13.38
C PRO A 52 -1.11 -11.26 -14.03
N PRO A 53 -1.57 -10.15 -14.61
CA PRO A 53 -2.85 -10.09 -15.30
C PRO A 53 -2.83 -10.96 -16.57
N ARG A 54 -3.98 -11.52 -16.95
CA ARG A 54 -4.13 -12.25 -18.23
C ARG A 54 -4.11 -11.33 -19.42
N SER A 55 -4.68 -10.11 -19.26
CA SER A 55 -4.67 -9.06 -20.27
C SER A 55 -4.58 -7.69 -19.61
N GLY A 56 -4.23 -6.68 -20.38
CA GLY A 56 -3.91 -5.33 -19.94
C GLY A 56 -2.42 -5.05 -20.02
N ARG A 57 -2.03 -3.85 -19.63
CA ARG A 57 -0.67 -3.35 -19.72
C ARG A 57 -0.22 -2.75 -18.39
N ILE A 58 1.02 -2.99 -18.01
CA ILE A 58 1.67 -2.38 -16.84
C ILE A 58 3.01 -1.84 -17.27
N ASP A 59 3.21 -0.55 -17.10
CA ASP A 59 4.48 0.13 -17.30
C ASP A 59 4.92 0.75 -15.97
N ILE A 60 6.14 0.46 -15.53
CA ILE A 60 6.74 0.98 -14.29
C ILE A 60 8.12 1.53 -14.63
N LEU A 61 8.39 2.80 -14.27
CA LEU A 61 9.68 3.45 -14.53
C LEU A 61 10.09 3.30 -15.99
N ASP A 62 9.16 3.60 -16.89
CA ASP A 62 9.30 3.56 -18.35
C ASP A 62 9.68 2.17 -18.91
N GLN A 63 9.46 1.10 -18.12
CA GLN A 63 9.63 -0.29 -18.51
C GLN A 63 8.31 -0.99 -18.61
N HIS A 64 8.10 -1.78 -19.68
CA HIS A 64 6.94 -2.66 -19.82
C HIS A 64 7.09 -3.90 -18.96
N THR A 65 6.35 -3.96 -17.83
CA THR A 65 6.57 -4.95 -16.77
C THR A 65 5.45 -6.00 -16.63
N THR A 66 4.45 -5.98 -17.49
CA THR A 66 3.18 -6.77 -17.37
C THR A 66 3.38 -8.24 -17.00
N ARG A 67 4.44 -8.88 -17.50
CA ARG A 67 4.75 -10.30 -17.25
C ARG A 67 6.08 -10.53 -16.52
N TRP A 68 6.62 -9.48 -15.91
CA TRP A 68 7.86 -9.62 -15.19
C TRP A 68 7.62 -10.32 -13.84
N PRO A 69 8.56 -11.17 -13.41
CA PRO A 69 8.49 -11.76 -12.08
C PRO A 69 8.78 -10.68 -11.01
N ALA A 70 8.20 -10.86 -9.83
CA ALA A 70 8.25 -9.88 -8.74
C ALA A 70 9.66 -9.41 -8.37
N HIS A 71 10.66 -10.33 -8.34
CA HIS A 71 12.04 -9.95 -8.02
C HIS A 71 12.63 -8.96 -9.03
N ARG A 72 12.28 -9.07 -10.31
CA ARG A 72 12.75 -8.15 -11.35
C ARG A 72 12.09 -6.78 -11.23
N ILE A 73 10.80 -6.73 -10.86
CA ILE A 73 10.09 -5.48 -10.58
C ILE A 73 10.70 -4.79 -9.34
N ALA A 74 10.99 -5.55 -8.27
CA ALA A 74 11.67 -5.00 -7.10
C ALA A 74 13.08 -4.44 -7.47
N GLN A 75 13.78 -5.08 -8.41
CA GLN A 75 15.06 -4.60 -8.92
C GLN A 75 14.97 -3.28 -9.72
N LEU A 76 13.80 -2.87 -10.21
CA LEU A 76 13.63 -1.54 -10.81
C LEU A 76 13.63 -0.41 -9.77
N GLY A 77 13.39 -0.71 -8.50
CA GLY A 77 13.22 0.29 -7.45
C GLY A 77 11.76 0.40 -7.00
N VAL A 78 11.02 -0.71 -7.04
CA VAL A 78 9.67 -0.82 -6.48
C VAL A 78 9.74 -1.48 -5.12
N GLY A 79 9.33 -0.77 -4.06
CA GLY A 79 9.11 -1.31 -2.74
C GLY A 79 7.66 -1.78 -2.57
N TYR A 80 7.45 -2.96 -1.97
CA TYR A 80 6.13 -3.47 -1.69
C TYR A 80 6.00 -3.93 -0.24
N VAL A 81 4.99 -3.43 0.45
CA VAL A 81 4.61 -3.85 1.80
C VAL A 81 3.25 -4.54 1.72
N PRO A 82 3.21 -5.88 1.80
CA PRO A 82 1.96 -6.63 1.79
C PRO A 82 1.23 -6.52 3.12
N GLU A 83 -0.07 -6.71 3.10
CA GLU A 83 -0.91 -6.83 4.29
C GLU A 83 -0.37 -7.87 5.28
N GLY A 84 -0.53 -7.61 6.58
CA GLY A 84 -0.29 -8.60 7.64
C GLY A 84 1.12 -8.62 8.21
N ARG A 85 1.81 -7.47 8.28
CA ARG A 85 3.03 -7.27 9.07
C ARG A 85 4.10 -8.34 8.80
N LYS A 86 4.49 -8.51 7.54
CA LYS A 86 5.40 -9.59 7.11
C LYS A 86 6.85 -9.33 7.52
N VAL A 87 7.16 -9.49 8.82
CA VAL A 87 8.52 -9.39 9.39
C VAL A 87 9.10 -10.77 9.66
N PHE A 88 10.43 -10.87 9.70
CA PHE A 88 11.12 -12.09 10.11
C PHE A 88 11.18 -12.14 11.65
N GLY A 89 10.23 -12.84 12.26
CA GLY A 89 10.05 -12.84 13.72
C GLY A 89 11.23 -13.43 14.51
N ALA A 90 12.03 -14.30 13.90
CA ALA A 90 13.23 -14.87 14.51
C ALA A 90 14.49 -14.02 14.36
N LEU A 91 14.45 -12.98 13.53
CA LEU A 91 15.54 -12.01 13.37
C LEU A 91 15.30 -10.78 14.24
N THR A 92 16.36 -10.14 14.69
CA THR A 92 16.30 -8.83 15.35
C THR A 92 15.81 -7.76 14.36
N VAL A 93 15.43 -6.59 14.87
CA VAL A 93 15.08 -5.42 14.03
C VAL A 93 16.23 -5.08 13.09
N LEU A 94 17.46 -5.02 13.62
CA LEU A 94 18.65 -4.71 12.81
C LEU A 94 18.88 -5.75 11.71
N GLU A 95 18.76 -7.04 12.03
CA GLU A 95 18.88 -8.12 11.04
C GLU A 95 17.77 -8.05 10.00
N ASN A 96 16.51 -7.81 10.40
CA ASN A 96 15.41 -7.59 9.48
C ASN A 96 15.72 -6.47 8.47
N LEU A 97 16.27 -5.34 8.94
CA LEU A 97 16.65 -4.20 8.10
C LEU A 97 17.84 -4.52 7.18
N ARG A 98 18.71 -5.47 7.55
CA ARG A 98 19.86 -5.89 6.75
C ARG A 98 19.55 -6.98 5.72
N VAL A 99 18.38 -7.63 5.80
CA VAL A 99 17.96 -8.66 4.81
C VAL A 99 17.92 -8.13 3.38
N PRO A 100 17.33 -6.94 3.10
CA PRO A 100 17.46 -6.34 1.78
C PRO A 100 18.92 -5.98 1.52
N SER A 101 19.46 -6.34 0.35
CA SER A 101 20.75 -5.82 -0.10
C SER A 101 20.58 -4.31 -0.30
N SER A 102 21.14 -3.51 0.61
CA SER A 102 21.04 -2.05 0.54
C SER A 102 21.59 -1.54 -0.81
N ARG A 103 20.85 -0.62 -1.42
CA ARG A 103 21.32 0.09 -2.60
C ARG A 103 21.90 1.44 -2.18
N PRO A 104 22.90 1.95 -2.90
CA PRO A 104 23.35 3.33 -2.70
C PRO A 104 22.17 4.29 -2.88
N GLY A 105 22.05 5.26 -1.98
CA GLY A 105 21.00 6.27 -2.03
C GLY A 105 20.78 6.95 -0.70
N GLN A 106 19.75 7.76 -0.61
CA GLN A 106 19.45 8.58 0.58
C GLN A 106 18.90 7.77 1.78
N TRP A 107 18.29 6.61 1.51
CA TRP A 107 17.74 5.75 2.58
C TRP A 107 18.85 4.84 3.11
N THR A 108 19.70 5.38 3.99
CA THR A 108 20.66 4.60 4.78
C THR A 108 20.01 4.01 6.02
N LEU A 109 20.70 3.10 6.70
CA LEU A 109 20.20 2.52 7.96
C LEU A 109 20.00 3.62 9.03
N GLU A 110 20.91 4.60 9.09
CA GLU A 110 20.84 5.75 9.98
C GLU A 110 19.59 6.58 9.68
N ARG A 111 19.34 6.90 8.40
CA ARG A 111 18.17 7.67 7.98
C ARG A 111 16.86 6.93 8.29
N VAL A 112 16.85 5.61 8.12
CA VAL A 112 15.70 4.78 8.50
C VAL A 112 15.48 4.84 10.02
N PHE A 113 16.52 4.77 10.85
CA PHE A 113 16.37 4.89 12.30
C PHE A 113 15.94 6.30 12.75
N GLU A 114 16.34 7.35 12.04
CA GLU A 114 15.82 8.71 12.29
C GLU A 114 14.32 8.80 12.00
N LEU A 115 13.86 8.19 10.91
CA LEU A 115 12.45 8.15 10.54
C LEU A 115 11.61 7.28 11.49
N PHE A 116 12.22 6.20 12.03
CA PHE A 116 11.60 5.22 12.92
C PHE A 116 12.32 5.09 14.27
N PRO A 117 12.27 6.11 15.15
CA PRO A 117 13.03 6.11 16.42
C PRO A 117 12.74 4.89 17.31
N ARG A 118 11.49 4.40 17.34
CA ARG A 118 11.11 3.20 18.08
C ARG A 118 11.83 1.95 17.61
N LEU A 119 12.12 1.84 16.31
CA LEU A 119 12.92 0.72 15.80
C LEU A 119 14.39 0.85 16.19
N ALA A 120 14.92 2.08 16.25
CA ALA A 120 16.28 2.35 16.71
C ALA A 120 16.46 1.92 18.18
N GLU A 121 15.51 2.28 19.07
CA GLU A 121 15.49 1.89 20.49
C GLU A 121 15.47 0.36 20.65
N ARG A 122 14.80 -0.34 19.73
CA ARG A 122 14.56 -1.79 19.79
C ARG A 122 15.41 -2.59 18.81
N ARG A 123 16.49 -2.01 18.29
CA ARG A 123 17.30 -2.61 17.21
C ARG A 123 17.82 -4.03 17.46
N HIS A 124 17.97 -4.41 18.74
CA HIS A 124 18.44 -5.73 19.18
C HIS A 124 17.30 -6.67 19.60
N GLN A 125 16.04 -6.21 19.63
CA GLN A 125 14.89 -7.07 19.93
C GLN A 125 14.50 -7.90 18.71
N LEU A 126 14.00 -9.11 18.95
CA LEU A 126 13.49 -9.98 17.89
C LEU A 126 12.18 -9.43 17.32
N GLY A 127 11.96 -9.59 16.01
CA GLY A 127 10.74 -9.13 15.33
C GLY A 127 9.45 -9.62 15.98
N ARG A 128 9.44 -10.86 16.53
CA ARG A 128 8.28 -11.41 17.26
C ARG A 128 8.00 -10.74 18.61
N GLN A 129 8.96 -10.01 19.17
CA GLN A 129 8.83 -9.31 20.47
C GLN A 129 8.28 -7.88 20.31
N LEU A 130 8.18 -7.40 19.07
CA LEU A 130 7.64 -6.10 18.76
C LEU A 130 6.12 -6.08 18.89
N SER A 131 5.56 -4.93 19.26
CA SER A 131 4.12 -4.67 19.13
C SER A 131 3.67 -4.71 17.67
N GLY A 132 2.37 -4.90 17.42
CA GLY A 132 1.86 -4.91 16.06
C GLY A 132 2.16 -3.64 15.26
N GLY A 133 2.17 -2.47 15.92
CA GLY A 133 2.55 -1.22 15.30
C GLY A 133 4.03 -1.12 14.95
N GLU A 134 4.91 -1.61 15.83
CA GLU A 134 6.35 -1.66 15.57
C GLU A 134 6.69 -2.67 14.47
N GLN A 135 5.96 -3.79 14.39
CA GLN A 135 6.09 -4.74 13.28
C GLN A 135 5.69 -4.12 11.95
N GLU A 136 4.62 -3.32 11.91
CA GLU A 136 4.21 -2.60 10.70
C GLU A 136 5.26 -1.57 10.29
N MET A 137 5.79 -0.78 11.26
CA MET A 137 6.88 0.16 10.98
C MET A 137 8.12 -0.57 10.43
N LEU A 138 8.46 -1.74 10.97
CA LEU A 138 9.57 -2.55 10.47
C LEU A 138 9.30 -3.08 9.05
N ALA A 139 8.06 -3.50 8.76
CA ALA A 139 7.67 -3.94 7.43
C ALA A 139 7.79 -2.82 6.39
N ILE A 140 7.43 -1.57 6.76
CA ILE A 140 7.56 -0.38 5.92
C ILE A 140 9.04 0.05 5.78
N ALA A 141 9.81 -0.01 6.84
CA ALA A 141 11.22 0.40 6.88
C ALA A 141 12.13 -0.47 5.99
N ARG A 142 11.86 -1.77 5.91
CA ARG A 142 12.70 -2.72 5.15
C ARG A 142 12.85 -2.37 3.67
N PRO A 143 11.80 -2.17 2.88
CA PRO A 143 11.93 -1.83 1.48
C PRO A 143 12.54 -0.44 1.23
N LEU A 144 12.52 0.50 2.19
CA LEU A 144 13.18 1.79 2.04
C LEU A 144 14.69 1.65 1.83
N LEU A 145 15.34 0.66 2.46
CA LEU A 145 16.78 0.39 2.29
C LEU A 145 17.15 -0.08 0.87
N LEU A 146 16.17 -0.40 0.03
CA LEU A 146 16.36 -0.61 -1.40
C LEU A 146 16.39 0.69 -2.20
N ASN A 147 16.23 1.84 -1.54
CA ASN A 147 16.13 3.16 -2.15
C ASN A 147 15.10 3.18 -3.29
N PRO A 148 13.82 2.87 -2.99
CA PRO A 148 12.77 2.75 -3.99
C PRO A 148 12.38 4.11 -4.55
N GLN A 149 11.99 4.15 -5.82
CA GLN A 149 11.34 5.30 -6.45
C GLN A 149 9.82 5.24 -6.32
N LEU A 150 9.28 4.04 -6.12
CA LEU A 150 7.86 3.78 -5.94
C LEU A 150 7.64 2.82 -4.79
N MET A 151 6.82 3.22 -3.81
CA MET A 151 6.37 2.37 -2.71
C MET A 151 4.90 1.98 -2.91
N MET A 152 4.58 0.72 -2.72
CA MET A 152 3.23 0.19 -2.72
C MET A 152 2.91 -0.40 -1.35
N LEU A 153 1.90 0.16 -0.67
CA LEU A 153 1.52 -0.22 0.69
C LEU A 153 0.12 -0.81 0.70
N ASP A 154 -0.04 -2.02 1.20
CA ASP A 154 -1.31 -2.76 1.22
C ASP A 154 -1.90 -2.77 2.64
N GLU A 155 -2.89 -1.91 2.88
CA GLU A 155 -3.62 -1.71 4.13
C GLU A 155 -2.71 -1.55 5.38
N PRO A 156 -1.70 -0.65 5.34
CA PRO A 156 -0.73 -0.51 6.42
C PRO A 156 -1.31 0.02 7.74
N SER A 157 -2.54 0.54 7.73
CA SER A 157 -3.22 1.01 8.95
C SER A 157 -4.11 -0.04 9.61
N GLN A 158 -4.29 -1.21 8.98
CA GLN A 158 -5.26 -2.21 9.41
C GLN A 158 -4.95 -2.76 10.82
N GLY A 159 -5.95 -2.70 11.72
CA GLY A 159 -5.83 -3.24 13.06
C GLY A 159 -4.79 -2.55 13.95
N LEU A 160 -4.44 -1.30 13.63
CA LEU A 160 -3.53 -0.48 14.42
C LEU A 160 -4.28 0.53 15.30
N ALA A 161 -3.68 0.86 16.44
CA ALA A 161 -4.16 1.94 17.29
C ALA A 161 -4.05 3.30 16.58
N PRO A 162 -4.97 4.26 16.85
CA PRO A 162 -5.00 5.55 16.14
C PRO A 162 -3.69 6.34 16.17
N LEU A 163 -2.90 6.21 17.25
CA LEU A 163 -1.59 6.86 17.35
C LEU A 163 -0.60 6.29 16.34
N VAL A 164 -0.58 4.95 16.17
CA VAL A 164 0.31 4.27 15.22
C VAL A 164 -0.10 4.58 13.78
N VAL A 165 -1.41 4.65 13.51
CA VAL A 165 -1.91 5.06 12.19
C VAL A 165 -1.38 6.44 11.80
N ARG A 166 -1.38 7.41 12.74
CA ARG A 166 -0.80 8.74 12.50
C ARG A 166 0.70 8.66 12.15
N GLU A 167 1.43 7.77 12.81
CA GLU A 167 2.85 7.55 12.49
C GLU A 167 3.03 6.96 11.08
N VAL A 168 2.21 5.98 10.67
CA VAL A 168 2.24 5.45 9.30
C VAL A 168 2.02 6.57 8.28
N LEU A 169 1.01 7.42 8.49
CA LEU A 169 0.72 8.52 7.58
C LEU A 169 1.84 9.58 7.57
N ARG A 170 2.49 9.84 8.71
CA ARG A 170 3.68 10.70 8.79
C ARG A 170 4.82 10.14 7.94
N VAL A 171 5.07 8.84 8.03
CA VAL A 171 6.10 8.16 7.24
C VAL A 171 5.78 8.22 5.75
N VAL A 172 4.52 8.00 5.35
CA VAL A 172 4.10 8.12 3.94
C VAL A 172 4.36 9.53 3.39
N LYS A 173 4.07 10.58 4.17
CA LYS A 173 4.39 11.97 3.78
C LYS A 173 5.89 12.20 3.66
N ALA A 174 6.68 11.72 4.64
CA ALA A 174 8.13 11.86 4.61
C ALA A 174 8.75 11.14 3.38
N MET A 175 8.25 9.98 2.99
CA MET A 175 8.67 9.32 1.74
C MET A 175 8.46 10.22 0.52
N ARG A 176 7.29 10.86 0.40
CA ARG A 176 6.98 11.78 -0.70
C ARG A 176 7.91 13.00 -0.69
N GLU A 177 8.15 13.60 0.48
CA GLU A 177 9.04 14.75 0.63
C GLU A 177 10.47 14.43 0.18
N GLU A 178 10.88 13.16 0.30
CA GLU A 178 12.16 12.63 -0.20
C GLU A 178 12.06 12.10 -1.66
N GLY A 179 10.99 12.44 -2.39
CA GLY A 179 10.81 12.11 -3.80
C GLY A 179 10.31 10.71 -4.13
N VAL A 180 9.92 9.91 -3.13
CA VAL A 180 9.35 8.57 -3.34
C VAL A 180 7.86 8.70 -3.68
N SER A 181 7.44 8.14 -4.82
CA SER A 181 6.03 8.03 -5.18
C SER A 181 5.36 6.91 -4.37
N VAL A 182 4.09 7.07 -4.00
CA VAL A 182 3.40 6.08 -3.16
C VAL A 182 2.05 5.70 -3.73
N LEU A 183 1.80 4.40 -3.88
CA LEU A 183 0.46 3.84 -4.05
C LEU A 183 0.01 3.26 -2.71
N LEU A 184 -0.89 3.96 -2.04
CA LEU A 184 -1.44 3.60 -0.73
C LEU A 184 -2.80 2.94 -0.91
N VAL A 185 -2.88 1.65 -0.62
CA VAL A 185 -4.14 0.91 -0.62
C VAL A 185 -4.71 0.91 0.79
N GLU A 186 -5.96 1.31 0.93
CA GLU A 186 -6.62 1.40 2.23
C GLU A 186 -8.13 1.17 2.12
N GLN A 187 -8.71 0.70 3.22
CA GLN A 187 -10.16 0.68 3.39
C GLN A 187 -10.67 1.98 4.00
N ASN A 188 -9.90 2.59 4.90
CA ASN A 188 -10.29 3.83 5.56
C ASN A 188 -9.99 5.05 4.68
N ALA A 189 -11.01 5.50 3.95
CA ALA A 189 -10.90 6.63 3.03
C ALA A 189 -10.47 7.93 3.73
N ALA A 190 -10.96 8.21 4.94
CA ALA A 190 -10.63 9.46 5.64
C ALA A 190 -9.13 9.58 5.94
N LEU A 191 -8.48 8.47 6.29
CA LEU A 191 -7.04 8.42 6.57
C LEU A 191 -6.23 8.65 5.30
N SER A 192 -6.55 7.92 4.24
CA SER A 192 -5.80 7.98 2.98
C SER A 192 -5.95 9.33 2.29
N LEU A 193 -7.18 9.87 2.25
CA LEU A 193 -7.46 11.17 1.64
C LEU A 193 -6.82 12.36 2.40
N ALA A 194 -6.37 12.15 3.63
CA ALA A 194 -5.64 13.18 4.39
C ALA A 194 -4.18 13.36 3.91
N VAL A 195 -3.63 12.39 3.17
CA VAL A 195 -2.23 12.40 2.72
C VAL A 195 -2.10 12.28 1.20
N ALA A 196 -3.10 11.74 0.50
CA ALA A 196 -3.07 11.52 -0.94
C ALA A 196 -3.30 12.81 -1.73
N ASP A 197 -2.71 12.87 -2.92
CA ASP A 197 -2.93 13.89 -3.94
C ASP A 197 -4.13 13.53 -4.83
N ARG A 198 -4.22 12.24 -5.23
CA ARG A 198 -5.31 11.67 -6.01
C ARG A 198 -5.81 10.38 -5.40
N ALA A 199 -7.02 10.00 -5.78
CA ALA A 199 -7.63 8.76 -5.32
C ALA A 199 -8.37 8.04 -6.46
N TYR A 200 -8.30 6.73 -6.40
CA TYR A 200 -9.15 5.80 -7.12
C TYR A 200 -10.04 5.07 -6.13
N ILE A 201 -11.28 4.78 -6.51
CA ILE A 201 -12.14 3.85 -5.77
C ILE A 201 -12.39 2.64 -6.67
N ILE A 202 -12.11 1.46 -6.11
CA ILE A 202 -12.39 0.18 -6.76
C ILE A 202 -13.58 -0.50 -6.08
N ASP A 203 -14.50 -1.02 -6.88
CA ASP A 203 -15.64 -1.82 -6.42
C ASP A 203 -15.86 -2.96 -7.41
N ASP A 204 -16.07 -4.19 -6.88
CA ASP A 204 -16.24 -5.41 -7.67
C ASP A 204 -15.24 -5.54 -8.84
N GLY A 205 -13.95 -5.24 -8.56
CA GLY A 205 -12.87 -5.37 -9.52
C GLY A 205 -12.84 -4.31 -10.63
N LYS A 206 -13.58 -3.20 -10.50
CA LYS A 206 -13.60 -2.09 -11.45
C LYS A 206 -13.29 -0.78 -10.75
N VAL A 207 -12.58 0.11 -11.43
CA VAL A 207 -12.46 1.50 -10.99
C VAL A 207 -13.79 2.22 -11.23
N VAL A 208 -14.41 2.70 -10.15
CA VAL A 208 -15.70 3.40 -10.18
C VAL A 208 -15.57 4.90 -9.93
N TYR A 209 -14.39 5.35 -9.53
CA TYR A 209 -14.05 6.77 -9.34
C TYR A 209 -12.55 6.98 -9.53
N GLU A 210 -12.20 8.12 -10.14
CA GLU A 210 -10.87 8.69 -10.23
C GLU A 210 -10.97 10.21 -10.05
N GLY A 211 -10.13 10.82 -9.21
CA GLY A 211 -10.14 12.27 -9.01
C GLY A 211 -9.17 12.76 -7.96
N GLY A 212 -9.19 14.06 -7.70
CA GLY A 212 -8.42 14.71 -6.66
C GLY A 212 -8.83 14.24 -5.26
N ALA A 213 -7.86 13.92 -4.39
CA ALA A 213 -8.17 13.48 -3.02
C ALA A 213 -8.85 14.58 -2.20
N ALA A 214 -8.50 15.86 -2.42
CA ALA A 214 -9.11 16.99 -1.75
C ALA A 214 -10.60 17.15 -2.11
N GLU A 215 -10.95 16.97 -3.39
CA GLU A 215 -12.33 17.01 -3.87
C GLU A 215 -13.15 15.86 -3.29
N LEU A 216 -12.60 14.63 -3.36
CA LEU A 216 -13.26 13.44 -2.81
C LEU A 216 -13.48 13.56 -1.29
N ARG A 217 -12.53 14.14 -0.56
CA ARG A 217 -12.65 14.38 0.89
C ARG A 217 -13.80 15.30 1.26
N GLN A 218 -14.14 16.26 0.39
CA GLN A 218 -15.28 17.18 0.59
C GLN A 218 -16.62 16.48 0.30
N ASN A 219 -16.62 15.43 -0.52
CA ASN A 219 -17.82 14.69 -0.90
C ASN A 219 -17.97 13.40 -0.09
N GLN A 220 -18.25 13.56 1.22
CA GLN A 220 -18.42 12.41 2.13
C GLN A 220 -19.55 11.46 1.70
N ALA A 221 -20.62 11.97 1.08
CA ALA A 221 -21.71 11.14 0.56
C ALA A 221 -21.21 10.18 -0.54
N LEU A 222 -20.34 10.64 -1.44
CA LEU A 222 -19.71 9.82 -2.47
C LEU A 222 -18.78 8.78 -1.86
N VAL A 223 -17.94 9.19 -0.90
CA VAL A 223 -17.05 8.28 -0.17
C VAL A 223 -17.85 7.18 0.53
N HIS A 224 -18.90 7.52 1.28
CA HIS A 224 -19.77 6.54 1.94
C HIS A 224 -20.45 5.59 0.95
N ARG A 225 -20.94 6.10 -0.16
CA ARG A 225 -21.61 5.30 -1.18
C ARG A 225 -20.68 4.29 -1.84
N LEU A 226 -19.47 4.72 -2.23
CA LEU A 226 -18.54 3.91 -3.02
C LEU A 226 -17.54 3.10 -2.19
N ALA A 227 -17.09 3.62 -1.05
CA ALA A 227 -16.10 2.97 -0.19
C ALA A 227 -16.65 2.51 1.17
N GLY A 228 -17.82 3.00 1.62
CA GLY A 228 -18.29 2.91 3.02
C GLY A 228 -19.53 2.05 3.31
N ALA A 229 -20.20 1.42 2.36
CA ALA A 229 -21.47 0.71 2.59
C ALA A 229 -21.31 -0.69 3.20
N GLY A 230 -20.59 -0.83 4.32
CA GLY A 230 -20.36 -2.11 5.03
C GLY A 230 -20.91 -2.24 6.43
N SER A 231 -21.44 -1.17 7.07
CA SER A 231 -21.78 -1.19 8.51
C SER A 231 -23.26 -1.10 8.89
N GLN A 232 -24.22 -1.05 7.96
CA GLN A 232 -25.64 -0.84 8.34
C GLN A 232 -26.60 -1.99 8.02
N LYS A 233 -26.17 -3.19 7.65
CA LYS A 233 -27.10 -4.32 7.45
C LYS A 233 -27.33 -5.24 8.65
N HIS A 234 -26.72 -4.95 9.82
CA HIS A 234 -26.88 -5.84 11.00
C HIS A 234 -27.63 -5.23 12.20
N MET A 235 -28.29 -4.06 12.08
CA MET A 235 -29.09 -3.48 13.16
C MET A 235 -30.59 -3.29 12.85
N ALA A 236 -31.09 -3.80 11.75
CA ALA A 236 -32.52 -3.67 11.39
C ALA A 236 -33.36 -4.97 11.62
N GLY A 237 -32.81 -5.96 12.34
CA GLY A 237 -33.48 -7.27 12.55
C GLY A 237 -33.85 -7.64 13.98
N ALA A 238 -33.79 -6.72 14.95
CA ALA A 238 -34.07 -7.04 16.35
C ALA A 238 -35.05 -6.03 17.02
N ARG A 239 -36.19 -5.76 16.39
CA ARG A 239 -37.35 -5.17 17.09
C ARG A 239 -38.61 -5.62 16.36
N SER A 240 -39.11 -6.80 16.69
CA SER A 240 -40.52 -7.24 16.62
C SER A 240 -40.56 -8.70 17.05
N GLN A 241 -40.67 -8.96 18.33
CA GLN A 241 -41.58 -9.93 18.98
C GLN A 241 -41.55 -9.64 20.48
#